data_dd199473ea232ec424b3569f923df4db
#
_entry.id   dd199473ea232ec424b3569f923df4db
#
_cell.length_a   1.000
_cell.length_b   1.000
_cell.length_c   1.000
_cell.angle_alpha   90.00
_cell.angle_beta   90.00
_cell.angle_gamma   90.00
#
_symmetry.space_group_name_H-M   'P 1'
#
loop_
_entity.id
_entity.type
_entity.pdbx_description
1 polymer ?
#
loop_
_entity_poly.entity_id
_entity_poly.type
_entity_poly.pdbx_seq_one_letter_code
_entity_poly.pdbx_strand_id
1 'polypeptide(L)'
;MFQGQIPSKPLIGAHFLQTNRLFPVQDSFPDSSKISDTFYDKILRPKIQFFQMSGFQGYELCSFISKSPSILTHSLKRTLVPSVEAIWRIVCDQKDFILVLQRCGWILPKNKRFMENVVFLERGGILGTHLALVLKLHPRLFLAPAVYYWKPFLEL
;
A
#
# COMPACT_ATOMS: atom_id res chain seq x y z
N MET A 1 -31.25 -9.71 -0.86
CA MET A 1 -30.60 -8.51 -1.43
C MET A 1 -29.54 -8.02 -0.45
N PHE A 2 -28.34 -8.50 -0.56
CA PHE A 2 -27.23 -7.91 0.13
C PHE A 2 -26.69 -6.75 -0.71
N GLN A 3 -27.18 -5.55 -0.47
CA GLN A 3 -26.39 -4.37 -0.72
C GLN A 3 -25.33 -4.34 0.37
N GLY A 4 -24.25 -5.08 0.13
CA GLY A 4 -23.01 -4.82 0.82
C GLY A 4 -22.61 -3.41 0.46
N GLN A 5 -22.96 -2.44 1.28
CA GLN A 5 -22.27 -1.18 1.31
C GLN A 5 -20.81 -1.55 1.51
N ILE A 6 -20.05 -1.52 0.41
CA ILE A 6 -18.63 -1.42 0.47
C ILE A 6 -18.39 -0.23 1.38
N PRO A 7 -17.81 -0.41 2.58
CA PRO A 7 -17.50 0.75 3.39
C PRO A 7 -16.65 1.63 2.50
N SER A 8 -17.18 2.80 2.23
CA SER A 8 -16.50 3.82 1.45
C SER A 8 -15.27 4.25 2.23
N LYS A 9 -14.20 3.48 2.09
CA LYS A 9 -12.83 3.91 2.33
C LYS A 9 -12.07 4.03 0.99
N PRO A 10 -12.63 4.65 -0.05
CA PRO A 10 -11.91 4.84 -1.30
C PRO A 10 -10.81 5.89 -1.16
N LEU A 11 -10.59 6.44 0.02
CA LEU A 11 -9.88 7.71 0.18
C LEU A 11 -8.92 7.70 1.37
N ILE A 12 -8.33 6.55 1.74
CA ILE A 12 -7.26 6.55 2.75
C ILE A 12 -6.20 7.57 2.34
N GLY A 13 -5.79 7.58 1.09
CA GLY A 13 -4.81 8.53 0.57
C GLY A 13 -5.34 9.96 0.50
N ALA A 14 -6.54 10.18 -0.03
CA ALA A 14 -7.11 11.51 -0.16
C ALA A 14 -7.49 12.10 1.21
N HIS A 15 -8.09 11.31 2.08
CA HIS A 15 -8.40 11.73 3.45
C HIS A 15 -7.12 12.02 4.24
N PHE A 16 -6.09 11.20 4.09
CA PHE A 16 -4.80 11.43 4.71
C PHE A 16 -4.17 12.74 4.24
N LEU A 17 -4.19 13.01 2.93
CA LEU A 17 -3.63 14.24 2.36
C LEU A 17 -4.41 15.49 2.80
N GLN A 18 -5.73 15.39 3.04
CA GLN A 18 -6.55 16.47 3.55
C GLN A 18 -6.35 16.66 5.06
N THR A 19 -6.29 15.58 5.83
CA THR A 19 -6.17 15.64 7.29
C THR A 19 -4.81 16.16 7.73
N ASN A 20 -3.76 15.87 6.96
CA ASN A 20 -2.39 16.34 7.26
C ASN A 20 -2.22 17.86 7.08
N ARG A 21 -3.22 18.55 6.51
CA ARG A 21 -3.28 20.03 6.51
C ARG A 21 -3.88 20.63 7.78
N LEU A 22 -4.59 19.83 8.58
CA LEU A 22 -5.42 20.34 9.68
C LEU A 22 -4.82 20.12 11.07
N PHE A 23 -3.75 19.36 11.20
CA PHE A 23 -3.11 19.15 12.50
C PHE A 23 -1.66 19.67 12.50
N PRO A 24 -1.44 20.88 13.02
CA PRO A 24 -0.12 21.25 13.47
C PRO A 24 0.18 20.40 14.72
N VAL A 25 1.06 19.43 14.54
CA VAL A 25 1.55 18.65 15.69
C VAL A 25 2.45 19.54 16.51
N GLN A 26 1.91 20.06 17.58
CA GLN A 26 2.71 20.58 18.67
C GLN A 26 3.13 19.39 19.53
N ASP A 27 4.35 18.96 19.37
CA ASP A 27 5.03 18.18 20.39
C ASP A 27 6.45 18.68 20.54
N SER A 28 6.61 19.35 21.64
CA SER A 28 7.88 19.74 22.21
C SER A 28 8.65 18.51 22.69
N PHE A 29 9.66 18.11 21.90
CA PHE A 29 10.81 17.35 22.41
C PHE A 29 12.05 18.21 22.32
N PRO A 30 12.80 18.36 23.45
CA PRO A 30 13.99 19.19 23.43
C PRO A 30 15.20 18.44 22.87
N ASP A 31 15.80 19.08 21.90
CA ASP A 31 17.22 19.22 21.64
C ASP A 31 18.09 17.97 21.52
N SER A 32 18.31 17.56 20.24
CA SER A 32 19.66 17.34 19.71
C SER A 32 19.62 17.09 18.20
N SER A 33 20.37 17.91 17.46
CA SER A 33 20.58 17.90 16.01
C SER A 33 19.37 18.26 15.13
N LYS A 34 19.24 19.54 14.84
CA LYS A 34 18.22 20.17 13.97
C LYS A 34 18.08 19.55 12.57
N ILE A 35 19.01 18.75 12.10
CA ILE A 35 18.98 18.10 10.78
C ILE A 35 18.21 16.78 10.85
N SER A 36 18.35 16.00 11.92
CA SER A 36 17.65 14.72 12.08
C SER A 36 16.16 14.91 12.39
N ASP A 37 15.80 15.94 13.15
CA ASP A 37 14.40 16.23 13.50
C ASP A 37 13.59 16.65 12.26
N THR A 38 14.19 17.49 11.40
CA THR A 38 13.53 17.91 10.16
C THR A 38 13.31 16.76 9.19
N PHE A 39 14.25 15.83 9.09
CA PHE A 39 14.11 14.64 8.24
C PHE A 39 13.02 13.70 8.77
N TYR A 40 13.02 13.44 10.07
CA TYR A 40 12.01 12.62 10.72
C TYR A 40 10.62 13.24 10.54
N ASP A 41 10.44 14.50 10.91
CA ASP A 41 9.14 15.15 10.89
C ASP A 41 8.58 15.36 9.49
N LYS A 42 9.41 15.72 8.53
CA LYS A 42 8.96 16.03 7.16
C LYS A 42 8.85 14.80 6.27
N ILE A 43 9.64 13.77 6.51
CA ILE A 43 9.76 12.63 5.60
C ILE A 43 9.25 11.33 6.21
N LEU A 44 9.69 10.97 7.40
CA LEU A 44 9.33 9.69 8.01
C LEU A 44 7.97 9.71 8.70
N ARG A 45 7.71 10.72 9.49
CA ARG A 45 6.47 10.84 10.27
C ARG A 45 5.20 10.76 9.40
N PRO A 46 5.10 11.48 8.27
CA PRO A 46 3.93 11.36 7.40
C PRO A 46 3.72 9.94 6.85
N LYS A 47 4.79 9.20 6.58
CA LYS A 47 4.70 7.82 6.09
C LYS A 47 4.22 6.86 7.19
N ILE A 48 4.76 7.01 8.40
CA ILE A 48 4.34 6.23 9.56
C ILE A 48 2.87 6.48 9.86
N GLN A 49 2.44 7.74 9.90
CA GLN A 49 1.04 8.10 10.11
C GLN A 49 0.12 7.54 9.01
N PHE A 50 0.56 7.57 7.77
CA PHE A 50 -0.18 6.99 6.66
C PHE A 50 -0.44 5.49 6.86
N PHE A 51 0.56 4.72 7.25
CA PHE A 51 0.39 3.30 7.51
C PHE A 51 -0.44 3.02 8.76
N GLN A 52 -0.32 3.84 9.81
CA GLN A 52 -1.19 3.76 10.98
C GLN A 52 -2.66 3.99 10.59
N MET A 53 -2.94 4.99 9.78
CA MET A 53 -4.29 5.26 9.26
C MET A 53 -4.78 4.16 8.32
N SER A 54 -3.88 3.45 7.66
CA SER A 54 -4.19 2.28 6.84
C SER A 54 -4.55 1.05 7.68
N GLY A 55 -4.41 1.11 8.99
CA GLY A 55 -4.81 0.07 9.94
C GLY A 55 -3.66 -0.69 10.61
N PHE A 56 -2.42 -0.35 10.33
CA PHE A 56 -1.28 -0.92 11.07
C PHE A 56 -1.17 -0.34 12.47
N GLN A 57 -0.98 -1.19 13.46
CA GLN A 57 -0.84 -0.76 14.85
C GLN A 57 0.39 -1.38 15.53
N GLY A 58 1.03 -0.59 16.40
CA GLY A 58 2.08 -1.06 17.29
C GLY A 58 3.11 -1.96 16.64
N TYR A 59 3.19 -3.20 17.12
CA TYR A 59 4.15 -4.19 16.66
C TYR A 59 4.00 -4.56 15.17
N GLU A 60 2.79 -4.58 14.64
CA GLU A 60 2.54 -4.89 13.22
C GLU A 60 3.21 -3.87 12.30
N LEU A 61 3.13 -2.60 12.64
CA LEU A 61 3.79 -1.53 11.88
C LEU A 61 5.31 -1.66 11.94
N CYS A 62 5.87 -1.91 13.13
CA CYS A 62 7.30 -2.13 13.28
C CYS A 62 7.78 -3.33 12.46
N SER A 63 7.07 -4.45 12.53
CA SER A 63 7.37 -5.66 11.76
C SER A 63 7.31 -5.40 10.25
N PHE A 64 6.28 -4.68 9.79
CA PHE A 64 6.11 -4.32 8.39
C PHE A 64 7.27 -3.47 7.86
N ILE A 65 7.64 -2.42 8.60
CA ILE A 65 8.74 -1.52 8.22
C ILE A 65 10.09 -2.28 8.26
N SER A 66 10.31 -3.13 9.25
CA SER A 66 11.54 -3.92 9.38
C SER A 66 11.74 -4.91 8.23
N LYS A 67 10.65 -5.49 7.73
CA LYS A 67 10.69 -6.41 6.57
C LYS A 67 10.91 -5.69 5.23
N SER A 68 10.50 -4.44 5.14
CA SER A 68 10.54 -3.66 3.90
C SER A 68 10.99 -2.22 4.14
N PRO A 69 12.20 -1.98 4.66
CA PRO A 69 12.66 -0.63 5.02
C PRO A 69 12.75 0.31 3.82
N SER A 70 12.89 -0.22 2.61
CA SER A 70 12.92 0.57 1.38
C SER A 70 11.65 1.40 1.13
N ILE A 71 10.51 1.02 1.73
CA ILE A 71 9.29 1.82 1.61
C ILE A 71 9.45 3.23 2.17
N LEU A 72 10.31 3.40 3.18
CA LEU A 72 10.56 4.71 3.77
C LEU A 72 11.37 5.66 2.85
N THR A 73 12.06 5.13 1.86
CA THR A 73 12.84 5.92 0.89
C THR A 73 12.00 6.44 -0.27
N HIS A 74 10.82 5.86 -0.50
CA HIS A 74 9.95 6.21 -1.62
C HIS A 74 9.00 7.35 -1.30
N SER A 75 8.56 8.06 -2.34
CA SER A 75 7.61 9.16 -2.21
C SER A 75 6.25 8.68 -1.69
N LEU A 76 5.76 9.30 -0.62
CA LEU A 76 4.45 9.01 -0.08
C LEU A 76 3.34 9.23 -1.12
N LYS A 77 3.28 10.43 -1.72
CA LYS A 77 2.21 10.82 -2.65
C LYS A 77 2.27 10.12 -4.00
N ARG A 78 3.50 9.94 -4.54
CA ARG A 78 3.67 9.42 -5.90
C ARG A 78 3.72 7.90 -5.96
N THR A 79 4.16 7.25 -4.89
CA THR A 79 4.45 5.82 -4.90
C THR A 79 3.61 5.05 -3.88
N LEU A 80 3.70 5.41 -2.61
CA LEU A 80 3.09 4.62 -1.54
C LEU A 80 1.56 4.69 -1.54
N VAL A 81 1.01 5.89 -1.60
CA VAL A 81 -0.45 6.10 -1.59
C VAL A 81 -1.12 5.36 -2.76
N PRO A 82 -0.73 5.56 -4.02
CA PRO A 82 -1.36 4.87 -5.14
C PRO A 82 -1.24 3.34 -5.07
N SER A 83 -0.09 2.83 -4.58
CA SER A 83 0.12 1.39 -4.43
C SER A 83 -0.77 0.77 -3.36
N VAL A 84 -0.87 1.42 -2.22
CA VAL A 84 -1.72 0.98 -1.10
C VAL A 84 -3.19 1.03 -1.49
N GLU A 85 -3.63 2.09 -2.17
CA GLU A 85 -5.01 2.20 -2.69
C GLU A 85 -5.34 1.12 -3.72
N ALA A 86 -4.41 0.80 -4.61
CA ALA A 86 -4.59 -0.27 -5.57
C ALA A 86 -4.75 -1.64 -4.90
N ILE A 87 -3.92 -1.95 -3.90
CA ILE A 87 -4.03 -3.19 -3.13
C ILE A 87 -5.35 -3.23 -2.36
N TRP A 88 -5.74 -2.11 -1.73
CA TRP A 88 -7.02 -2.02 -1.03
C TRP A 88 -8.20 -2.30 -1.95
N ARG A 89 -8.21 -1.74 -3.16
CA ARG A 89 -9.27 -1.95 -4.16
C ARG A 89 -9.38 -3.42 -4.60
N ILE A 90 -8.24 -4.11 -4.67
CA ILE A 90 -8.22 -5.53 -5.04
C ILE A 90 -8.73 -6.41 -3.90
N VAL A 91 -8.27 -6.16 -2.67
CA VAL A 91 -8.51 -7.06 -1.53
C VAL A 91 -9.85 -6.80 -0.85
N CYS A 92 -10.24 -5.54 -0.71
CA CYS A 92 -11.53 -5.08 -0.13
C CYS A 92 -11.84 -5.53 1.31
N ASP A 93 -10.95 -6.21 1.98
CA ASP A 93 -11.07 -6.65 3.38
C ASP A 93 -9.90 -6.18 4.22
N GLN A 94 -10.19 -5.65 5.42
CA GLN A 94 -9.17 -5.04 6.26
C GLN A 94 -8.11 -6.03 6.77
N LYS A 95 -8.53 -7.23 7.15
CA LYS A 95 -7.60 -8.25 7.68
C LYS A 95 -6.69 -8.77 6.58
N ASP A 96 -7.29 -9.10 5.45
CA ASP A 96 -6.57 -9.55 4.26
C ASP A 96 -5.63 -8.48 3.73
N PHE A 97 -6.05 -7.22 3.76
CA PHE A 97 -5.24 -6.07 3.35
C PHE A 97 -3.97 -5.93 4.19
N ILE A 98 -4.09 -5.96 5.52
CA ILE A 98 -2.94 -5.91 6.42
C ILE A 98 -2.03 -7.13 6.18
N LEU A 99 -2.61 -8.32 6.05
CA LEU A 99 -1.85 -9.55 5.78
C LEU A 99 -1.06 -9.45 4.47
N VAL A 100 -1.70 -8.99 3.40
CA VAL A 100 -1.03 -8.79 2.09
C VAL A 100 0.11 -7.80 2.22
N LEU A 101 -0.10 -6.67 2.84
CA LEU A 101 0.95 -5.66 3.01
C LEU A 101 2.11 -6.18 3.86
N GLN A 102 1.84 -6.90 4.96
CA GLN A 102 2.88 -7.50 5.79
C GLN A 102 3.75 -8.52 5.03
N ARG A 103 3.13 -9.27 4.11
CA ARG A 103 3.85 -10.26 3.28
C ARG A 103 4.52 -9.65 2.06
N CYS A 104 3.94 -8.62 1.50
CA CYS A 104 4.25 -8.12 0.16
C CYS A 104 4.58 -6.62 0.13
N GLY A 105 4.96 -6.00 1.24
CA GLY A 105 5.31 -4.58 1.32
C GLY A 105 6.38 -4.15 0.29
N TRP A 106 7.22 -5.08 -0.11
CA TRP A 106 8.24 -4.90 -1.17
C TRP A 106 7.64 -4.63 -2.57
N ILE A 107 6.31 -4.83 -2.76
CA ILE A 107 5.61 -4.47 -4.00
C ILE A 107 5.40 -2.95 -4.10
N LEU A 108 5.16 -2.27 -2.98
CA LEU A 108 4.78 -0.86 -2.94
C LEU A 108 5.73 0.06 -3.74
N PRO A 109 7.07 -0.10 -3.62
CA PRO A 109 7.99 0.70 -4.41
C PRO A 109 7.92 0.46 -5.92
N LYS A 110 7.37 -0.66 -6.35
CA LYS A 110 7.31 -1.10 -7.75
C LYS A 110 5.93 -0.86 -8.38
N ASN A 111 5.27 0.19 -7.96
CA ASN A 111 3.88 0.53 -8.31
C ASN A 111 3.60 0.45 -9.83
N LYS A 112 4.46 0.97 -10.68
CA LYS A 112 4.24 0.98 -12.13
C LYS A 112 4.03 -0.43 -12.67
N ARG A 113 4.96 -1.34 -12.40
CA ARG A 113 4.87 -2.74 -12.86
C ARG A 113 3.70 -3.49 -12.21
N PHE A 114 3.45 -3.24 -10.94
CA PHE A 114 2.31 -3.80 -10.24
C PHE A 114 1.00 -3.42 -10.93
N MET A 115 0.79 -2.14 -11.23
CA MET A 115 -0.42 -1.66 -11.91
C MET A 115 -0.55 -2.16 -13.35
N GLU A 116 0.55 -2.24 -14.10
CA GLU A 116 0.55 -2.81 -15.45
C GLU A 116 0.07 -4.27 -15.44
N ASN A 117 0.54 -5.07 -14.47
CA ASN A 117 0.13 -6.46 -14.34
C ASN A 117 -1.30 -6.61 -13.82
N VAL A 118 -1.77 -5.74 -12.92
CA VAL A 118 -3.18 -5.69 -12.50
C VAL A 118 -4.09 -5.48 -13.72
N VAL A 119 -3.83 -4.44 -14.51
CA VAL A 119 -4.61 -4.15 -15.72
C VAL A 119 -4.56 -5.31 -16.72
N PHE A 120 -3.41 -5.94 -16.87
CA PHE A 120 -3.25 -7.09 -17.76
C PHE A 120 -4.10 -8.29 -17.32
N LEU A 121 -4.11 -8.59 -16.02
CA LEU A 121 -4.94 -9.67 -15.45
C LEU A 121 -6.44 -9.38 -15.57
N GLU A 122 -6.83 -8.15 -15.29
CA GLU A 122 -8.22 -7.72 -15.43
C GLU A 122 -8.72 -7.83 -16.88
N ARG A 123 -7.90 -7.46 -17.86
CA ARG A 123 -8.20 -7.65 -19.30
C ARG A 123 -8.29 -9.12 -19.67
N GLY A 124 -7.53 -9.98 -18.98
CA GLY A 124 -7.60 -11.44 -19.14
C GLY A 124 -8.80 -12.08 -18.45
N GLY A 125 -9.67 -11.29 -17.79
CA GLY A 125 -10.88 -11.77 -17.13
C GLY A 125 -10.66 -12.21 -15.68
N ILE A 126 -9.48 -11.98 -15.10
CA ILE A 126 -9.20 -12.26 -13.69
C ILE A 126 -9.59 -11.04 -12.87
N LEU A 127 -10.77 -11.07 -12.28
CA LEU A 127 -11.39 -9.94 -11.59
C LEU A 127 -11.70 -10.25 -10.13
N GLY A 128 -11.88 -9.19 -9.33
CA GLY A 128 -12.43 -9.26 -7.99
C GLY A 128 -11.73 -10.25 -7.06
N THR A 129 -12.47 -11.22 -6.57
CA THR A 129 -11.99 -12.23 -5.60
C THR A 129 -10.86 -13.10 -6.15
N HIS A 130 -10.88 -13.42 -7.44
CA HIS A 130 -9.79 -14.18 -8.07
C HIS A 130 -8.49 -13.38 -8.11
N LEU A 131 -8.57 -12.10 -8.43
CA LEU A 131 -7.40 -11.21 -8.42
C LEU A 131 -6.83 -11.08 -7.00
N ALA A 132 -7.70 -10.94 -6.00
CA ALA A 132 -7.30 -10.91 -4.59
C ALA A 132 -6.64 -12.22 -4.16
N LEU A 133 -7.18 -13.36 -4.59
CA LEU A 133 -6.62 -14.68 -4.30
C LEU A 133 -5.22 -14.84 -4.91
N VAL A 134 -5.05 -14.45 -6.17
CA VAL A 134 -3.74 -14.48 -6.84
C VAL A 134 -2.75 -13.58 -6.11
N LEU A 135 -3.15 -12.40 -5.68
CA LEU A 135 -2.29 -11.48 -4.92
C LEU A 135 -1.88 -12.07 -3.56
N LYS A 136 -2.80 -12.73 -2.87
CA LYS A 136 -2.52 -13.39 -1.59
C LYS A 136 -1.57 -14.59 -1.71
N LEU A 137 -1.77 -15.42 -2.73
CA LEU A 137 -1.02 -16.66 -2.90
C LEU A 137 0.31 -16.46 -3.65
N HIS A 138 0.29 -15.64 -4.68
CA HIS A 138 1.41 -15.47 -5.61
C HIS A 138 1.75 -14.00 -5.89
N PRO A 139 2.10 -13.20 -4.87
CA PRO A 139 2.34 -11.77 -5.03
C PRO A 139 3.48 -11.44 -6.00
N ARG A 140 4.45 -12.34 -6.16
CA ARG A 140 5.58 -12.16 -7.08
C ARG A 140 5.14 -12.08 -8.55
N LEU A 141 4.01 -12.69 -8.89
CA LEU A 141 3.47 -12.65 -10.25
C LEU A 141 3.12 -11.22 -10.68
N PHE A 142 2.72 -10.38 -9.74
CA PHE A 142 2.42 -8.97 -10.03
C PHE A 142 3.65 -8.13 -10.38
N LEU A 143 4.85 -8.62 -10.17
CA LEU A 143 6.09 -7.96 -10.57
C LEU A 143 6.83 -8.68 -11.70
N ALA A 144 6.37 -9.84 -12.07
CA ALA A 144 6.94 -10.59 -13.17
C ALA A 144 6.65 -9.88 -14.51
N PRO A 145 7.53 -10.03 -15.52
CA PRO A 145 7.21 -9.57 -16.86
C PRO A 145 5.97 -10.32 -17.38
N ALA A 146 4.91 -9.59 -17.70
CA ALA A 146 3.62 -10.15 -18.11
C ALA A 146 3.75 -11.15 -19.27
N VAL A 147 4.67 -10.87 -20.20
CA VAL A 147 4.91 -11.70 -21.38
C VAL A 147 5.33 -13.13 -21.05
N TYR A 148 6.03 -13.37 -19.95
CA TYR A 148 6.60 -14.69 -19.65
C TYR A 148 5.68 -15.60 -18.84
N TYR A 149 4.84 -15.03 -17.98
CA TYR A 149 4.08 -15.82 -17.02
C TYR A 149 2.60 -15.95 -17.33
N TRP A 150 2.03 -14.96 -18.04
CA TRP A 150 0.60 -14.91 -18.26
C TRP A 150 0.17 -15.34 -19.66
N LYS A 151 1.09 -15.28 -20.62
CA LYS A 151 0.79 -15.68 -22.00
C LYS A 151 0.23 -17.11 -22.11
N PRO A 152 0.78 -18.11 -21.41
CA PRO A 152 0.23 -19.46 -21.44
C PRO A 152 -1.16 -19.60 -20.85
N PHE A 153 -1.55 -18.71 -19.94
CA PHE A 153 -2.86 -18.76 -19.28
C PHE A 153 -3.96 -18.04 -20.05
N LEU A 154 -3.60 -17.14 -20.94
CA LEU A 154 -4.56 -16.37 -21.74
C LEU A 154 -4.81 -16.96 -23.13
N GLU A 155 -3.96 -17.85 -23.57
CA GLU A 155 -4.10 -18.57 -24.86
C GLU A 155 -4.88 -19.90 -24.71
N LEU A 156 -5.30 -20.22 -23.49
CA LEU A 156 -6.19 -21.33 -23.20
C LEU A 156 -7.65 -20.89 -23.26
#